data_584d1b874d7f86c2190ce9d44928a4c2
#
_entry.id   584d1b874d7f86c2190ce9d44928a4c2
#
_cell.length_a   1.000
_cell.length_b   1.000
_cell.length_c   1.000
_cell.angle_alpha   90.00
_cell.angle_beta   90.00
_cell.angle_gamma   90.00
#
_symmetry.space_group_name_H-M   'P 1'
#
loop_
_entity.id
_entity.type
_entity.pdbx_description
1 polymer ?
#
loop_
_entity_poly.entity_id
_entity_poly.type
_entity_poly.pdbx_seq_one_letter_code
_entity_poly.pdbx_strand_id
1 'polypeptide(L)'
;KHIQSAEEYKWLKDRIEEKKDMQLTPRGKRTILERLVSAEYFEKFLDTKYRGTKRFGLEGAESTIPALEQILKRSSEYGVEDFSFACAHRGRLNILANIVKKPHVQIFGEFIHGGENALSDQGSGDVKYHLGASSDRSFGGNLIHVSMAANPSHLEAVNPVVAGKIRAKQRLIRDNNNTRVSGLLIHGDAAIAGQGVVAETFTMSQLNGYRIGGLIHFIINNQIGFTTSPQYSRSAPYSSEIGKIVQSPIFHVNGDDPEAVVLASRAATEFRNTFKKDTMVDMFCYRKHGHNEGDEPSFTQPLMYETIKKKKSVASIYANKLLEQEVVNQKQIDYLKDQIWSDLEKKFEKAKNYKLKTKLWMGGQWSGLSRAPKDPLRRGKTSESEKSLKDTGIKITNIPDNFNLHPKLQKFNNARIKAIKTGKGIDWSFAEALAIGSLLKEGYQVRLAGQDSGRGTFSQRHSVFYDQKTEERYIPLNNISKKQKEFEIVDSFLSELGAVSYTHLTLPTKA
;
A
#
# COMPACT_ATOMS: atom_id res chain seq x y z
N LYS A 1 5.56 20.24 -16.62
CA LYS A 1 5.23 21.66 -16.38
C LYS A 1 4.74 21.94 -14.95
N HIS A 2 4.09 20.99 -14.27
CA HIS A 2 3.57 21.17 -12.90
C HIS A 2 4.62 20.99 -11.79
N ILE A 3 5.81 20.47 -12.11
CA ILE A 3 6.91 20.32 -11.18
C ILE A 3 7.67 21.65 -11.11
N GLN A 4 7.75 22.23 -9.92
CA GLN A 4 8.35 23.56 -9.69
C GLN A 4 9.84 23.48 -9.29
N SER A 5 10.27 22.35 -8.72
CA SER A 5 11.69 22.14 -8.38
C SER A 5 12.55 22.06 -9.65
N ALA A 6 13.48 22.98 -9.81
CA ALA A 6 14.39 23.01 -10.96
C ALA A 6 15.28 21.74 -11.01
N GLU A 7 15.69 21.22 -9.85
CA GLU A 7 16.48 20.00 -9.74
C GLU A 7 15.70 18.78 -10.21
N GLU A 8 14.45 18.60 -9.73
CA GLU A 8 13.58 17.51 -10.13
C GLU A 8 13.23 17.58 -11.60
N TYR A 9 12.92 18.79 -12.10
CA TYR A 9 12.61 19.01 -13.51
C TYR A 9 13.81 18.65 -14.39
N LYS A 10 15.01 19.13 -14.05
CA LYS A 10 16.23 18.81 -14.77
C LYS A 10 16.51 17.31 -14.78
N TRP A 11 16.42 16.65 -13.62
CA TRP A 11 16.61 15.21 -13.52
C TRP A 11 15.66 14.43 -14.43
N LEU A 12 14.38 14.80 -14.42
CA LEU A 12 13.37 14.15 -15.28
C LEU A 12 13.66 14.35 -16.77
N LYS A 13 14.08 15.58 -17.15
CA LYS A 13 14.43 15.88 -18.52
C LYS A 13 15.63 15.07 -18.97
N ASP A 14 16.71 15.11 -18.22
CA ASP A 14 17.96 14.38 -18.52
C ASP A 14 17.66 12.86 -18.61
N ARG A 15 16.86 12.34 -17.68
CA ARG A 15 16.52 10.93 -17.62
C ARG A 15 15.68 10.43 -18.79
N ILE A 16 14.78 11.25 -19.31
CA ILE A 16 13.86 10.87 -20.40
C ILE A 16 14.45 11.18 -21.78
N GLU A 17 15.10 12.34 -21.92
CA GLU A 17 15.57 12.83 -23.22
C GLU A 17 16.95 12.26 -23.60
N GLU A 18 17.87 12.08 -22.65
CA GLU A 18 19.25 11.63 -22.92
C GLU A 18 19.36 10.14 -23.28
N LYS A 19 18.31 9.34 -23.10
CA LYS A 19 18.11 7.93 -23.57
C LYS A 19 19.27 6.94 -23.48
N LYS A 20 20.48 7.34 -23.12
CA LYS A 20 21.70 6.52 -23.19
C LYS A 20 21.64 5.23 -22.37
N ASP A 21 20.96 5.26 -21.22
CA ASP A 21 20.85 4.12 -20.30
C ASP A 21 19.50 3.38 -20.36
N MET A 22 18.66 3.71 -21.33
CA MET A 22 17.30 3.19 -21.45
C MET A 22 17.15 2.07 -22.48
N GLN A 23 18.25 1.55 -23.01
CA GLN A 23 18.20 0.42 -23.95
C GLN A 23 18.06 -0.91 -23.19
N LEU A 24 17.12 -1.72 -23.67
CA LEU A 24 16.94 -3.08 -23.16
C LEU A 24 17.83 -4.06 -23.90
N THR A 25 18.55 -4.89 -23.15
CA THR A 25 19.35 -5.96 -23.73
C THR A 25 18.44 -7.05 -24.34
N PRO A 26 18.92 -7.86 -25.29
CA PRO A 26 18.16 -8.99 -25.83
C PRO A 26 17.64 -9.93 -24.74
N ARG A 27 18.41 -10.15 -23.66
CA ARG A 27 17.98 -10.92 -22.49
C ARG A 27 16.82 -10.22 -21.77
N GLY A 28 16.89 -8.89 -21.58
CA GLY A 28 15.81 -8.12 -20.97
C GLY A 28 14.51 -8.19 -21.76
N LYS A 29 14.60 -8.08 -23.10
CA LYS A 29 13.47 -8.23 -24.00
C LYS A 29 12.82 -9.61 -23.90
N ARG A 30 13.62 -10.68 -23.88
CA ARG A 30 13.14 -12.06 -23.67
C ARG A 30 12.45 -12.22 -22.32
N THR A 31 13.00 -11.66 -21.26
CA THR A 31 12.36 -11.67 -19.92
C THR A 31 11.00 -10.97 -19.92
N ILE A 32 10.88 -9.83 -20.60
CA ILE A 32 9.58 -9.14 -20.76
C ILE A 32 8.58 -10.06 -21.46
N LEU A 33 8.96 -10.70 -22.57
CA LEU A 33 8.09 -11.66 -23.26
C LEU A 33 7.65 -12.81 -22.36
N GLU A 34 8.57 -13.40 -21.61
CA GLU A 34 8.26 -14.47 -20.64
C GLU A 34 7.22 -14.03 -19.60
N ARG A 35 7.35 -12.80 -19.09
CA ARG A 35 6.38 -12.24 -18.12
C ARG A 35 5.02 -11.99 -18.75
N LEU A 36 4.96 -11.47 -19.97
CA LEU A 36 3.72 -11.25 -20.70
C LEU A 36 2.98 -12.56 -21.00
N VAL A 37 3.71 -13.57 -21.50
CA VAL A 37 3.13 -14.89 -21.78
C VAL A 37 2.67 -15.56 -20.49
N SER A 38 3.42 -15.45 -19.39
CA SER A 38 3.01 -15.98 -18.08
C SER A 38 1.73 -15.33 -17.59
N ALA A 39 1.60 -14.02 -17.75
CA ALA A 39 0.39 -13.28 -17.36
C ALA A 39 -0.83 -13.70 -18.20
N GLU A 40 -0.67 -13.71 -19.53
CA GLU A 40 -1.74 -14.06 -20.46
C GLU A 40 -2.19 -15.52 -20.27
N TYR A 41 -1.27 -16.44 -20.14
CA TYR A 41 -1.57 -17.88 -20.02
C TYR A 41 -2.18 -18.25 -18.68
N PHE A 42 -1.83 -17.52 -17.60
CA PHE A 42 -2.50 -17.66 -16.32
C PHE A 42 -3.98 -17.27 -16.41
N GLU A 43 -4.30 -16.15 -17.06
CA GLU A 43 -5.69 -15.74 -17.26
C GLU A 43 -6.46 -16.72 -18.16
N LYS A 44 -5.86 -17.15 -19.28
CA LYS A 44 -6.47 -18.16 -20.17
C LYS A 44 -6.72 -19.49 -19.44
N PHE A 45 -5.80 -19.89 -18.60
CA PHE A 45 -5.95 -21.11 -17.80
C PHE A 45 -7.12 -21.02 -16.84
N LEU A 46 -7.23 -19.90 -16.10
CA LEU A 46 -8.35 -19.65 -15.20
C LEU A 46 -9.67 -19.58 -15.96
N ASP A 47 -9.69 -18.97 -17.12
CA ASP A 47 -10.89 -18.89 -17.98
C ASP A 47 -11.35 -20.29 -18.44
N THR A 48 -10.40 -21.15 -18.81
CA THR A 48 -10.68 -22.52 -19.23
C THR A 48 -11.21 -23.39 -18.08
N LYS A 49 -10.58 -23.30 -16.88
CA LYS A 49 -10.91 -24.18 -15.75
C LYS A 49 -12.11 -23.66 -14.91
N TYR A 50 -12.33 -22.35 -14.89
CA TYR A 50 -13.34 -21.70 -14.04
C TYR A 50 -14.19 -20.71 -14.82
N ARG A 51 -14.74 -21.17 -15.94
CA ARG A 51 -15.58 -20.35 -16.83
C ARG A 51 -16.71 -19.65 -16.06
N GLY A 52 -16.87 -18.35 -16.30
CA GLY A 52 -17.91 -17.52 -15.66
C GLY A 52 -17.67 -17.18 -14.18
N THR A 53 -16.63 -17.69 -13.56
CA THR A 53 -16.29 -17.32 -12.19
C THR A 53 -15.61 -15.95 -12.17
N LYS A 54 -16.08 -15.06 -11.28
CA LYS A 54 -15.48 -13.72 -11.11
C LYS A 54 -14.01 -13.85 -10.69
N ARG A 55 -13.12 -13.25 -11.46
CA ARG A 55 -11.66 -13.21 -11.22
C ARG A 55 -11.05 -11.83 -11.43
N PHE A 56 -11.77 -10.90 -12.09
CA PHE A 56 -11.32 -9.56 -12.45
C PHE A 56 -9.98 -9.58 -13.17
N GLY A 57 -9.92 -10.30 -14.27
CA GLY A 57 -8.70 -10.61 -15.00
C GLY A 57 -7.90 -9.40 -15.50
N LEU A 58 -6.64 -9.65 -15.82
CA LEU A 58 -5.68 -8.64 -16.25
C LEU A 58 -5.64 -8.48 -17.78
N GLU A 59 -6.44 -9.21 -18.53
CA GLU A 59 -6.40 -9.24 -19.99
C GLU A 59 -6.60 -7.83 -20.60
N GLY A 60 -5.64 -7.43 -21.42
CA GLY A 60 -5.51 -6.09 -21.99
C GLY A 60 -4.58 -5.16 -21.22
N ALA A 61 -4.07 -5.60 -20.06
CA ALA A 61 -3.16 -4.85 -19.20
C ALA A 61 -1.95 -5.69 -18.76
N GLU A 62 -1.56 -6.70 -19.52
CA GLU A 62 -0.51 -7.67 -19.16
C GLU A 62 0.85 -7.03 -18.95
N SER A 63 1.12 -5.86 -19.55
CA SER A 63 2.34 -5.06 -19.33
C SER A 63 2.55 -4.63 -17.88
N THR A 64 1.49 -4.69 -17.05
CA THR A 64 1.58 -4.52 -15.59
C THR A 64 2.61 -5.49 -14.98
N ILE A 65 2.66 -6.75 -15.42
CA ILE A 65 3.52 -7.76 -14.80
C ILE A 65 5.01 -7.47 -15.01
N PRO A 66 5.54 -7.26 -16.22
CA PRO A 66 6.94 -6.87 -16.38
C PRO A 66 7.26 -5.50 -15.76
N ALA A 67 6.30 -4.57 -15.71
CA ALA A 67 6.47 -3.28 -15.03
C ALA A 67 6.72 -3.44 -13.52
N LEU A 68 5.87 -4.22 -12.83
CA LEU A 68 6.01 -4.49 -11.40
C LEU A 68 7.28 -5.27 -11.07
N GLU A 69 7.66 -6.22 -11.93
CA GLU A 69 8.94 -6.93 -11.82
C GLU A 69 10.13 -5.96 -11.88
N GLN A 70 10.08 -4.98 -12.81
CA GLN A 70 11.11 -3.94 -12.94
C GLN A 70 11.15 -3.03 -11.72
N ILE A 71 10.00 -2.62 -11.17
CA ILE A 71 9.92 -1.80 -9.95
C ILE A 71 10.59 -2.52 -8.78
N LEU A 72 10.27 -3.79 -8.56
CA LEU A 72 10.88 -4.58 -7.49
C LEU A 72 12.40 -4.74 -7.68
N LYS A 73 12.81 -5.13 -8.88
CA LYS A 73 14.22 -5.25 -9.22
C LYS A 73 14.98 -3.96 -8.95
N ARG A 74 14.47 -2.84 -9.48
CA ARG A 74 15.14 -1.55 -9.32
C ARG A 74 15.13 -1.07 -7.87
N SER A 75 14.04 -1.31 -7.13
CA SER A 75 13.98 -1.01 -5.69
C SER A 75 15.03 -1.81 -4.91
N SER A 76 15.21 -3.10 -5.19
CA SER A 76 16.24 -3.92 -4.54
C SER A 76 17.67 -3.44 -4.84
N GLU A 77 17.92 -2.92 -6.04
CA GLU A 77 19.20 -2.31 -6.42
C GLU A 77 19.47 -1.01 -5.64
N TYR A 78 18.43 -0.31 -5.17
CA TYR A 78 18.51 0.86 -4.27
C TYR A 78 18.53 0.49 -2.78
N GLY A 79 18.63 -0.79 -2.44
CA GLY A 79 18.72 -1.26 -1.06
C GLY A 79 17.38 -1.41 -0.34
N VAL A 80 16.26 -1.47 -1.06
CA VAL A 80 14.96 -1.77 -0.47
C VAL A 80 14.90 -3.25 -0.10
N GLU A 81 14.64 -3.53 1.18
CA GLU A 81 14.58 -4.87 1.77
C GLU A 81 13.13 -5.36 1.97
N ASP A 82 12.18 -4.43 2.11
CA ASP A 82 10.75 -4.72 2.29
C ASP A 82 9.90 -3.84 1.37
N PHE A 83 8.99 -4.48 0.63
CA PHE A 83 8.14 -3.80 -0.34
C PHE A 83 6.67 -4.19 -0.15
N SER A 84 5.84 -3.21 0.13
CA SER A 84 4.41 -3.42 0.41
C SER A 84 3.53 -2.92 -0.73
N PHE A 85 2.54 -3.76 -1.11
CA PHE A 85 1.57 -3.45 -2.17
C PHE A 85 0.18 -3.16 -1.61
N ALA A 86 -0.48 -2.12 -2.15
CA ALA A 86 -1.92 -2.03 -2.22
C ALA A 86 -2.37 -2.34 -3.65
N CYS A 87 -3.42 -3.10 -3.83
CA CYS A 87 -3.91 -3.49 -5.15
C CYS A 87 -5.42 -3.63 -5.13
N ALA A 88 -6.09 -2.95 -6.06
CA ALA A 88 -7.52 -3.17 -6.33
C ALA A 88 -7.78 -4.60 -6.86
N HIS A 89 -9.00 -4.89 -7.23
CA HIS A 89 -9.39 -6.22 -7.73
C HIS A 89 -8.80 -6.57 -9.10
N ARG A 90 -8.64 -5.57 -10.02
CA ARG A 90 -8.19 -5.78 -11.39
C ARG A 90 -6.77 -6.34 -11.45
N GLY A 91 -6.64 -7.56 -12.01
CA GLY A 91 -5.36 -8.24 -12.13
C GLY A 91 -4.76 -8.74 -10.82
N ARG A 92 -5.47 -8.62 -9.69
CA ARG A 92 -4.93 -8.98 -8.37
C ARG A 92 -4.47 -10.43 -8.28
N LEU A 93 -5.25 -11.38 -8.82
CA LEU A 93 -4.86 -12.80 -8.83
C LEU A 93 -3.58 -13.04 -9.63
N ASN A 94 -3.45 -12.36 -10.77
CA ASN A 94 -2.26 -12.42 -11.61
C ASN A 94 -1.03 -11.84 -10.90
N ILE A 95 -1.19 -10.70 -10.23
CA ILE A 95 -0.13 -10.07 -9.44
C ILE A 95 0.27 -10.95 -8.25
N LEU A 96 -0.70 -11.55 -7.55
CA LEU A 96 -0.43 -12.52 -6.48
C LEU A 96 0.39 -13.71 -6.99
N ALA A 97 0.04 -14.27 -8.16
CA ALA A 97 0.74 -15.40 -8.76
C ALA A 97 2.12 -15.01 -9.30
N ASN A 98 2.20 -13.97 -10.13
CA ASN A 98 3.39 -13.67 -10.92
C ASN A 98 4.38 -12.73 -10.20
N ILE A 99 3.91 -11.85 -9.32
CA ILE A 99 4.75 -10.86 -8.61
C ILE A 99 5.00 -11.26 -7.17
N VAL A 100 3.94 -11.48 -6.38
CA VAL A 100 4.07 -11.89 -4.97
C VAL A 100 4.45 -13.36 -4.83
N LYS A 101 4.34 -14.15 -5.91
CA LYS A 101 4.67 -15.58 -5.92
C LYS A 101 3.84 -16.42 -4.96
N LYS A 102 2.58 -16.05 -4.75
CA LYS A 102 1.63 -16.94 -4.09
C LYS A 102 1.56 -18.26 -4.87
N PRO A 103 1.71 -19.41 -4.23
CA PRO A 103 1.73 -20.69 -4.94
C PRO A 103 0.43 -20.92 -5.75
N HIS A 104 0.56 -21.25 -7.04
CA HIS A 104 -0.60 -21.53 -7.90
C HIS A 104 -1.48 -22.66 -7.33
N VAL A 105 -0.89 -23.66 -6.69
CA VAL A 105 -1.63 -24.74 -6.00
C VAL A 105 -2.55 -24.18 -4.94
N GLN A 106 -2.12 -23.15 -4.19
CA GLN A 106 -2.97 -22.49 -3.20
C GLN A 106 -4.07 -21.70 -3.88
N ILE A 107 -3.76 -20.92 -4.94
CA ILE A 107 -4.75 -20.14 -5.69
C ILE A 107 -5.83 -21.07 -6.27
N PHE A 108 -5.42 -22.16 -6.93
CA PHE A 108 -6.36 -23.13 -7.50
C PHE A 108 -7.17 -23.86 -6.42
N GLY A 109 -6.55 -24.19 -5.28
CA GLY A 109 -7.24 -24.76 -4.14
C GLY A 109 -8.33 -23.84 -3.58
N GLU A 110 -8.08 -22.54 -3.54
CA GLU A 110 -9.08 -21.53 -3.14
C GLU A 110 -10.25 -21.44 -4.13
N PHE A 111 -10.04 -21.78 -5.41
CA PHE A 111 -11.12 -21.90 -6.40
C PHE A 111 -11.90 -23.21 -6.25
N ILE A 112 -11.22 -24.33 -6.01
CA ILE A 112 -11.84 -25.66 -5.97
C ILE A 112 -12.65 -25.86 -4.70
N HIS A 113 -12.08 -25.47 -3.55
CA HIS A 113 -12.68 -25.76 -2.23
C HIS A 113 -13.56 -24.63 -1.71
N GLY A 114 -13.70 -23.54 -2.48
CA GLY A 114 -14.53 -22.38 -2.09
C GLY A 114 -14.03 -21.67 -0.85
N GLY A 115 -14.70 -20.60 -0.46
CA GLY A 115 -14.43 -19.90 0.80
C GLY A 115 -14.94 -20.63 2.05
N GLU A 116 -15.54 -21.82 1.90
CA GLU A 116 -16.13 -22.59 3.02
C GLU A 116 -15.11 -23.02 4.08
N ASN A 117 -13.84 -23.17 3.71
CA ASN A 117 -12.77 -23.53 4.64
C ASN A 117 -11.93 -22.35 5.11
N ALA A 118 -12.18 -21.15 4.63
CA ALA A 118 -11.55 -19.95 5.13
C ALA A 118 -12.36 -19.45 6.33
N LEU A 119 -12.02 -19.92 7.52
CA LEU A 119 -12.53 -19.38 8.79
C LEU A 119 -14.02 -19.63 9.07
N SER A 120 -14.43 -20.88 9.13
CA SER A 120 -15.78 -21.34 9.54
C SER A 120 -16.25 -20.79 10.91
N ASP A 121 -15.38 -20.16 11.68
CA ASP A 121 -15.70 -19.63 13.00
C ASP A 121 -16.16 -18.16 13.03
N GLN A 122 -16.25 -17.45 11.87
CA GLN A 122 -16.51 -16.00 11.88
C GLN A 122 -17.44 -15.46 10.77
N GLY A 123 -18.37 -16.23 10.26
CA GLY A 123 -19.31 -15.74 9.26
C GLY A 123 -18.77 -15.85 7.83
N SER A 124 -19.48 -15.32 6.83
CA SER A 124 -19.18 -15.43 5.40
C SER A 124 -17.69 -15.24 5.10
N GLY A 125 -17.02 -16.29 4.58
CA GLY A 125 -15.64 -16.25 4.17
C GLY A 125 -15.35 -15.10 3.22
N ASP A 126 -14.14 -14.52 3.31
CA ASP A 126 -13.75 -13.46 2.40
C ASP A 126 -13.52 -14.00 0.99
N VAL A 127 -13.74 -13.16 -0.01
CA VAL A 127 -13.57 -13.56 -1.40
C VAL A 127 -12.08 -13.66 -1.76
N LYS A 128 -11.72 -14.66 -2.55
CA LYS A 128 -10.32 -14.99 -2.89
C LYS A 128 -9.47 -13.82 -3.42
N TYR A 129 -10.08 -12.86 -4.10
CA TYR A 129 -9.42 -11.69 -4.65
C TYR A 129 -9.27 -10.52 -3.63
N HIS A 130 -9.71 -10.70 -2.39
CA HIS A 130 -9.42 -9.77 -1.28
C HIS A 130 -8.22 -10.22 -0.45
N LEU A 131 -7.82 -11.49 -0.54
CA LEU A 131 -6.75 -12.05 0.26
C LEU A 131 -5.40 -11.42 -0.05
N GLY A 132 -4.58 -11.26 0.99
CA GLY A 132 -3.18 -10.88 0.87
C GLY A 132 -2.26 -12.08 0.75
N ALA A 133 -0.98 -11.82 0.50
CA ALA A 133 0.10 -12.79 0.54
C ALA A 133 1.43 -12.09 0.72
N SER A 134 2.46 -12.84 1.13
CA SER A 134 3.83 -12.35 1.16
C SER A 134 4.82 -13.45 0.79
N SER A 135 5.98 -13.06 0.28
CA SER A 135 7.09 -13.96 -0.01
C SER A 135 8.40 -13.17 -0.11
N ASP A 136 9.49 -13.90 -0.05
CA ASP A 136 10.81 -13.33 -0.31
C ASP A 136 11.17 -13.52 -1.80
N ARG A 137 11.73 -12.47 -2.39
CA ARG A 137 12.19 -12.44 -3.77
C ARG A 137 13.68 -12.08 -3.80
N SER A 138 14.39 -12.58 -4.80
CA SER A 138 15.80 -12.25 -5.03
C SER A 138 16.02 -11.70 -6.43
N PHE A 139 16.75 -10.59 -6.53
CA PHE A 139 17.13 -9.93 -7.77
C PHE A 139 18.64 -9.68 -7.76
N GLY A 140 19.39 -10.44 -8.57
CA GLY A 140 20.85 -10.29 -8.65
C GLY A 140 21.57 -10.50 -7.30
N GLY A 141 21.03 -11.33 -6.40
CA GLY A 141 21.55 -11.57 -5.05
C GLY A 141 20.92 -10.69 -3.96
N ASN A 142 20.26 -9.59 -4.31
CA ASN A 142 19.54 -8.74 -3.34
C ASN A 142 18.22 -9.40 -2.95
N LEU A 143 18.04 -9.66 -1.66
CA LEU A 143 16.80 -10.18 -1.10
C LEU A 143 15.84 -9.05 -0.79
N ILE A 144 14.58 -9.21 -1.17
CA ILE A 144 13.49 -8.27 -0.88
C ILE A 144 12.24 -9.03 -0.43
N HIS A 145 11.72 -8.69 0.75
CA HIS A 145 10.43 -9.19 1.21
C HIS A 145 9.30 -8.44 0.52
N VAL A 146 8.41 -9.17 -0.13
CA VAL A 146 7.28 -8.59 -0.88
C VAL A 146 5.97 -8.99 -0.21
N SER A 147 5.14 -8.02 0.12
CA SER A 147 3.84 -8.28 0.74
C SER A 147 2.72 -7.49 0.07
N MET A 148 1.60 -8.15 -0.20
CA MET A 148 0.36 -7.52 -0.64
C MET A 148 -0.63 -7.49 0.52
N ALA A 149 -1.13 -6.31 0.87
CA ALA A 149 -2.14 -6.18 1.90
C ALA A 149 -3.45 -6.83 1.45
N ALA A 150 -4.15 -7.48 2.38
CA ALA A 150 -5.57 -7.79 2.18
C ALA A 150 -6.36 -6.47 2.10
N ASN A 151 -7.41 -6.42 1.31
CA ASN A 151 -8.27 -5.23 1.21
C ASN A 151 -9.72 -5.60 0.90
N PRO A 152 -10.68 -4.78 1.36
CA PRO A 152 -12.08 -4.96 1.01
C PRO A 152 -12.36 -4.51 -0.43
N SER A 153 -13.62 -4.67 -0.87
CA SER A 153 -14.10 -4.15 -2.17
C SER A 153 -14.16 -2.61 -2.23
N HIS A 154 -14.00 -1.91 -1.11
CA HIS A 154 -13.96 -0.44 -1.05
C HIS A 154 -12.68 0.05 -1.70
N LEU A 155 -12.80 0.53 -2.94
CA LEU A 155 -11.66 0.98 -3.74
C LEU A 155 -10.91 2.11 -3.04
N GLU A 156 -9.58 2.05 -3.11
CA GLU A 156 -8.61 3.02 -2.57
C GLU A 156 -8.51 3.09 -1.02
N ALA A 157 -9.43 2.46 -0.28
CA ALA A 157 -9.39 2.48 1.20
C ALA A 157 -8.10 1.87 1.79
N VAL A 158 -7.46 0.96 1.05
CA VAL A 158 -6.20 0.30 1.46
C VAL A 158 -4.96 1.19 1.30
N ASN A 159 -5.04 2.29 0.54
CA ASN A 159 -3.89 3.15 0.25
C ASN A 159 -3.23 3.71 1.50
N PRO A 160 -3.94 4.45 2.37
CA PRO A 160 -3.35 4.96 3.61
C PRO A 160 -2.96 3.85 4.57
N VAL A 161 -3.63 2.69 4.56
CA VAL A 161 -3.26 1.52 5.38
C VAL A 161 -1.88 1.00 4.98
N VAL A 162 -1.60 0.87 3.69
CA VAL A 162 -0.27 0.43 3.21
C VAL A 162 0.79 1.48 3.51
N ALA A 163 0.49 2.78 3.35
CA ALA A 163 1.40 3.85 3.73
C ALA A 163 1.76 3.78 5.22
N GLY A 164 0.77 3.60 6.09
CA GLY A 164 0.98 3.44 7.52
C GLY A 164 1.76 2.17 7.88
N LYS A 165 1.50 1.05 7.18
CA LYS A 165 2.27 -0.20 7.33
C LYS A 165 3.75 0.00 6.99
N ILE A 166 4.05 0.73 5.91
CA ILE A 166 5.42 1.08 5.53
C ILE A 166 6.07 1.92 6.63
N ARG A 167 5.39 2.94 7.12
CA ARG A 167 5.87 3.80 8.21
C ARG A 167 6.21 2.99 9.46
N ALA A 168 5.32 2.08 9.86
CA ALA A 168 5.55 1.22 11.03
C ALA A 168 6.78 0.33 10.84
N LYS A 169 6.94 -0.29 9.66
CA LYS A 169 8.10 -1.10 9.32
C LYS A 169 9.40 -0.28 9.35
N GLN A 170 9.41 0.92 8.73
CA GLN A 170 10.55 1.83 8.78
C GLN A 170 10.97 2.14 10.21
N ARG A 171 10.02 2.42 11.11
CA ARG A 171 10.30 2.66 12.52
C ARG A 171 10.86 1.44 13.24
N LEU A 172 10.29 0.27 13.02
CA LEU A 172 10.73 -0.98 13.64
C LEU A 172 12.20 -1.30 13.32
N ILE A 173 12.63 -1.05 12.09
CA ILE A 173 14.01 -1.31 11.64
C ILE A 173 14.91 -0.06 11.69
N ARG A 174 14.40 1.07 12.22
CA ARG A 174 15.11 2.36 12.30
C ARG A 174 15.59 2.88 10.93
N ASP A 175 14.77 2.75 9.92
CA ASP A 175 15.01 3.30 8.57
C ASP A 175 14.66 4.79 8.52
N ASN A 176 15.50 5.61 9.14
CA ASN A 176 15.30 7.06 9.23
C ASN A 176 15.40 7.78 7.89
N ASN A 177 16.05 7.17 6.91
CA ASN A 177 16.27 7.73 5.58
C ASN A 177 15.23 7.26 4.56
N ASN A 178 14.29 6.41 4.95
CA ASN A 178 13.24 5.84 4.09
C ASN A 178 13.80 5.15 2.83
N THR A 179 14.88 4.38 3.00
CA THR A 179 15.59 3.70 1.92
C THR A 179 15.35 2.21 1.88
N ARG A 180 15.07 1.57 3.04
CA ARG A 180 14.98 0.12 3.18
C ARG A 180 13.57 -0.42 3.06
N VAL A 181 12.54 0.40 3.33
CA VAL A 181 11.13 0.01 3.17
C VAL A 181 10.43 0.93 2.19
N SER A 182 9.76 0.35 1.21
CA SER A 182 9.05 1.08 0.16
C SER A 182 7.71 0.42 -0.17
N GLY A 183 6.97 1.02 -1.10
CA GLY A 183 5.73 0.41 -1.55
C GLY A 183 5.14 1.02 -2.81
N LEU A 184 4.08 0.37 -3.25
CA LEU A 184 3.38 0.70 -4.47
C LEU A 184 1.87 0.55 -4.28
N LEU A 185 1.12 1.50 -4.84
CA LEU A 185 -0.33 1.48 -4.90
C LEU A 185 -0.76 1.26 -6.35
N ILE A 186 -1.58 0.23 -6.58
CA ILE A 186 -2.12 -0.10 -7.90
C ILE A 186 -3.57 0.33 -7.97
N HIS A 187 -3.87 1.22 -8.90
CA HIS A 187 -5.15 1.89 -9.04
C HIS A 187 -5.87 1.50 -10.33
N GLY A 188 -7.21 1.56 -10.29
CA GLY A 188 -8.01 1.73 -11.50
C GLY A 188 -8.20 3.22 -11.79
N ASP A 189 -8.31 3.59 -13.06
CA ASP A 189 -8.41 4.99 -13.49
C ASP A 189 -9.62 5.73 -12.93
N ALA A 190 -10.78 5.09 -12.90
CA ALA A 190 -11.98 5.70 -12.33
C ALA A 190 -11.89 5.87 -10.80
N ALA A 191 -11.25 4.91 -10.11
CA ALA A 191 -11.13 4.95 -8.66
C ALA A 191 -10.17 6.04 -8.19
N ILE A 192 -8.97 6.12 -8.76
CA ILE A 192 -7.99 7.14 -8.37
C ILE A 192 -8.49 8.56 -8.64
N ALA A 193 -9.27 8.76 -9.70
CA ALA A 193 -9.83 10.07 -10.03
C ALA A 193 -11.00 10.49 -9.13
N GLY A 194 -11.74 9.53 -8.53
CA GLY A 194 -13.01 9.80 -7.88
C GLY A 194 -13.04 9.63 -6.36
N GLN A 195 -12.16 8.81 -5.79
CA GLN A 195 -12.21 8.50 -4.35
C GLN A 195 -11.46 9.54 -3.52
N GLY A 196 -12.17 10.21 -2.59
CA GLY A 196 -11.60 11.28 -1.74
C GLY A 196 -10.38 10.84 -0.91
N VAL A 197 -10.33 9.58 -0.48
CA VAL A 197 -9.19 9.02 0.28
C VAL A 197 -7.88 9.04 -0.52
N VAL A 198 -7.94 9.11 -1.84
CA VAL A 198 -6.75 9.28 -2.71
C VAL A 198 -6.14 10.67 -2.50
N ALA A 199 -6.95 11.73 -2.54
CA ALA A 199 -6.51 13.08 -2.27
C ALA A 199 -5.93 13.21 -0.85
N GLU A 200 -6.58 12.61 0.13
CA GLU A 200 -6.08 12.55 1.51
C GLU A 200 -4.72 11.85 1.58
N THR A 201 -4.55 10.72 0.89
CA THR A 201 -3.28 9.97 0.85
C THR A 201 -2.15 10.81 0.26
N PHE A 202 -2.39 11.51 -0.86
CA PHE A 202 -1.40 12.42 -1.44
C PHE A 202 -1.08 13.58 -0.51
N THR A 203 -2.10 14.23 0.07
CA THR A 203 -1.89 15.38 0.97
C THR A 203 -1.02 15.04 2.18
N MET A 204 -1.14 13.82 2.74
CA MET A 204 -0.31 13.41 3.87
C MET A 204 1.12 13.03 3.49
N SER A 205 1.42 12.74 2.23
CA SER A 205 2.64 12.03 1.80
C SER A 205 3.95 12.73 2.18
N GLN A 206 3.97 14.07 2.27
CA GLN A 206 5.15 14.87 2.64
C GLN A 206 5.08 15.47 4.06
N LEU A 207 3.99 15.25 4.79
CA LEU A 207 3.87 15.76 6.16
C LEU A 207 4.78 15.00 7.12
N ASN A 208 5.44 15.72 8.04
CA ASN A 208 6.43 15.15 8.97
C ASN A 208 5.94 13.91 9.72
N GLY A 209 4.70 13.89 10.16
CA GLY A 209 4.11 12.77 10.86
C GLY A 209 3.72 11.58 9.98
N TYR A 210 3.74 11.71 8.66
CA TYR A 210 3.18 10.74 7.71
C TYR A 210 4.12 10.31 6.60
N ARG A 211 5.12 11.13 6.27
CA ARG A 211 6.03 10.84 5.14
C ARG A 211 6.78 9.53 5.33
N ILE A 212 6.90 8.81 4.24
CA ILE A 212 7.55 7.51 4.14
C ILE A 212 8.60 7.44 3.02
N GLY A 213 8.98 8.59 2.48
CA GLY A 213 9.90 8.70 1.33
C GLY A 213 9.22 8.40 0.00
N GLY A 214 7.93 8.72 -0.11
CA GLY A 214 7.13 8.59 -1.33
C GLY A 214 6.66 7.16 -1.63
N LEU A 215 5.60 7.08 -2.42
CA LEU A 215 5.02 5.85 -2.98
C LEU A 215 5.13 5.88 -4.50
N ILE A 216 5.12 4.71 -5.10
CA ILE A 216 4.92 4.57 -6.55
C ILE A 216 3.45 4.28 -6.77
N HIS A 217 2.78 5.09 -7.59
CA HIS A 217 1.39 4.90 -7.99
C HIS A 217 1.37 4.33 -9.40
N PHE A 218 0.77 3.17 -9.58
CA PHE A 218 0.63 2.52 -10.88
C PHE A 218 -0.84 2.45 -11.26
N ILE A 219 -1.22 3.13 -12.33
CA ILE A 219 -2.61 3.20 -12.79
C ILE A 219 -2.80 2.22 -13.95
N ILE A 220 -3.65 1.22 -13.73
CA ILE A 220 -4.18 0.38 -14.82
C ILE A 220 -5.34 1.14 -15.45
N ASN A 221 -5.00 2.03 -16.40
CA ASN A 221 -5.94 2.92 -17.04
C ASN A 221 -6.62 2.22 -18.23
N ASN A 222 -7.66 1.46 -17.94
CA ASN A 222 -8.42 0.74 -18.95
C ASN A 222 -9.54 1.58 -19.58
N GLN A 223 -9.60 2.87 -19.28
CA GLN A 223 -10.45 3.89 -19.90
C GLN A 223 -11.96 3.63 -19.70
N ILE A 224 -12.33 2.93 -18.64
CA ILE A 224 -13.72 2.69 -18.27
C ILE A 224 -13.86 2.40 -16.77
N GLY A 225 -14.84 3.01 -16.11
CA GLY A 225 -15.21 2.72 -14.73
C GLY A 225 -16.49 1.91 -14.66
N PHE A 226 -16.40 0.60 -14.44
CA PHE A 226 -17.51 -0.35 -14.54
C PHE A 226 -18.19 -0.27 -15.93
N THR A 227 -19.21 0.57 -16.10
CA THR A 227 -19.89 0.87 -17.39
C THR A 227 -19.80 2.34 -17.79
N THR A 228 -19.09 3.17 -17.00
CA THR A 228 -19.02 4.61 -17.19
C THR A 228 -17.77 5.00 -17.97
N SER A 229 -17.97 5.68 -19.10
CA SER A 229 -16.88 6.23 -19.92
C SER A 229 -16.19 7.42 -19.24
N PRO A 230 -14.92 7.70 -19.54
CA PRO A 230 -14.15 8.78 -18.90
C PRO A 230 -14.82 10.15 -18.93
N GLN A 231 -15.45 10.50 -20.02
CA GLN A 231 -16.18 11.76 -20.19
C GLN A 231 -17.31 12.00 -19.18
N TYR A 232 -17.83 10.93 -18.55
CA TYR A 232 -18.86 11.00 -17.53
C TYR A 232 -18.31 10.73 -16.12
N SER A 233 -17.05 10.36 -15.99
CA SER A 233 -16.46 9.93 -14.71
C SER A 233 -15.48 10.91 -14.10
N ARG A 234 -14.93 11.84 -14.90
CA ARG A 234 -13.99 12.86 -14.42
C ARG A 234 -13.99 14.10 -15.30
N SER A 235 -13.73 15.25 -14.67
CA SER A 235 -13.59 16.53 -15.38
C SER A 235 -12.20 16.73 -16.00
N ALA A 236 -11.18 16.10 -15.39
CA ALA A 236 -9.81 16.19 -15.86
C ALA A 236 -9.54 15.28 -17.08
N PRO A 237 -8.63 15.66 -17.98
CA PRO A 237 -8.26 14.84 -19.14
C PRO A 237 -7.68 13.49 -18.73
N TYR A 238 -6.90 13.46 -17.65
CA TYR A 238 -6.26 12.24 -17.14
C TYR A 238 -6.68 11.92 -15.71
N SER A 239 -6.81 10.64 -15.40
CA SER A 239 -7.09 10.16 -14.04
C SER A 239 -5.96 10.46 -13.05
N SER A 240 -4.75 10.59 -13.57
CA SER A 240 -3.52 10.89 -12.83
C SER A 240 -3.35 12.38 -12.44
N GLU A 241 -4.26 13.27 -12.87
CA GLU A 241 -4.20 14.71 -12.52
C GLU A 241 -4.18 14.96 -10.99
N ILE A 242 -4.74 14.05 -10.22
CA ILE A 242 -4.74 14.12 -8.74
C ILE A 242 -3.31 14.18 -8.17
N GLY A 243 -2.33 13.57 -8.82
CA GLY A 243 -0.92 13.62 -8.38
C GLY A 243 -0.27 14.99 -8.48
N LYS A 244 -0.87 15.91 -9.24
CA LYS A 244 -0.38 17.30 -9.36
C LYS A 244 -0.52 18.09 -8.07
N ILE A 245 -1.41 17.68 -7.16
CA ILE A 245 -1.59 18.29 -5.83
C ILE A 245 -0.26 18.38 -5.08
N VAL A 246 0.57 17.34 -5.21
CA VAL A 246 1.88 17.23 -4.54
C VAL A 246 3.04 17.32 -5.53
N GLN A 247 2.79 17.79 -6.75
CA GLN A 247 3.78 17.91 -7.81
C GLN A 247 4.48 16.58 -8.16
N SER A 248 3.75 15.48 -8.06
CA SER A 248 4.25 14.15 -8.41
C SER A 248 4.52 14.04 -9.91
N PRO A 249 5.67 13.53 -10.37
CA PRO A 249 5.89 13.27 -11.78
C PRO A 249 4.95 12.18 -12.27
N ILE A 250 4.40 12.38 -13.47
CA ILE A 250 3.42 11.50 -14.09
C ILE A 250 4.00 11.02 -15.42
N PHE A 251 4.18 9.70 -15.55
CA PHE A 251 4.65 9.04 -16.76
C PHE A 251 3.45 8.40 -17.47
N HIS A 252 2.98 9.03 -18.54
CA HIS A 252 1.95 8.43 -19.40
C HIS A 252 2.60 7.46 -20.38
N VAL A 253 2.08 6.24 -20.44
CA VAL A 253 2.68 5.19 -21.27
C VAL A 253 1.61 4.29 -21.90
N ASN A 254 1.86 3.85 -23.12
CA ASN A 254 1.01 2.91 -23.83
C ASN A 254 1.25 1.48 -23.34
N GLY A 255 0.21 0.84 -22.82
CA GLY A 255 0.26 -0.55 -22.34
C GLY A 255 0.56 -1.61 -23.42
N ASP A 256 0.37 -1.27 -24.70
CA ASP A 256 0.75 -2.14 -25.82
C ASP A 256 2.26 -2.11 -26.14
N ASP A 257 3.00 -1.17 -25.55
CA ASP A 257 4.46 -1.12 -25.63
C ASP A 257 5.08 -1.50 -24.26
N PRO A 258 5.30 -2.80 -24.02
CA PRO A 258 5.80 -3.26 -22.73
C PRO A 258 7.22 -2.78 -22.42
N GLU A 259 8.03 -2.44 -23.44
CA GLU A 259 9.36 -1.87 -23.24
C GLU A 259 9.22 -0.45 -22.66
N ALA A 260 8.35 0.38 -23.24
CA ALA A 260 8.09 1.72 -22.73
C ALA A 260 7.51 1.69 -21.31
N VAL A 261 6.59 0.75 -21.00
CA VAL A 261 6.03 0.58 -19.65
C VAL A 261 7.11 0.22 -18.62
N VAL A 262 8.01 -0.69 -18.98
CA VAL A 262 9.15 -1.09 -18.11
C VAL A 262 10.08 0.08 -17.87
N LEU A 263 10.39 0.87 -18.90
CA LEU A 263 11.28 2.03 -18.79
C LEU A 263 10.66 3.16 -17.98
N ALA A 264 9.38 3.46 -18.18
CA ALA A 264 8.64 4.43 -17.36
C ALA A 264 8.61 4.01 -15.88
N SER A 265 8.36 2.72 -15.60
CA SER A 265 8.37 2.16 -14.26
C SER A 265 9.75 2.22 -13.60
N ARG A 266 10.80 2.00 -14.37
CA ARG A 266 12.19 2.18 -13.91
C ARG A 266 12.46 3.64 -13.53
N ALA A 267 12.11 4.59 -14.40
CA ALA A 267 12.30 6.01 -14.15
C ALA A 267 11.52 6.50 -12.91
N ALA A 268 10.26 6.06 -12.75
CA ALA A 268 9.45 6.35 -11.59
C ALA A 268 10.09 5.83 -10.29
N THR A 269 10.62 4.59 -10.31
CA THR A 269 11.31 4.00 -9.16
C THR A 269 12.58 4.76 -8.81
N GLU A 270 13.37 5.15 -9.80
CA GLU A 270 14.59 5.93 -9.62
C GLU A 270 14.29 7.32 -9.03
N PHE A 271 13.29 8.02 -9.56
CA PHE A 271 12.85 9.32 -9.01
C PHE A 271 12.43 9.20 -7.55
N ARG A 272 11.55 8.24 -7.21
CA ARG A 272 11.12 8.01 -5.83
C ARG A 272 12.32 7.79 -4.89
N ASN A 273 13.28 6.99 -5.31
CA ASN A 273 14.44 6.69 -4.47
C ASN A 273 15.42 7.85 -4.36
N THR A 274 15.51 8.71 -5.37
CA THR A 274 16.37 9.90 -5.35
C THR A 274 15.75 11.01 -4.52
N PHE A 275 14.50 11.38 -4.80
CA PHE A 275 13.86 12.57 -4.20
C PHE A 275 12.95 12.27 -3.01
N LYS A 276 12.70 10.99 -2.70
CA LYS A 276 11.83 10.57 -1.59
C LYS A 276 10.42 11.17 -1.69
N LYS A 277 9.88 11.24 -2.91
CA LYS A 277 8.55 11.76 -3.25
C LYS A 277 7.74 10.74 -4.03
N ASP A 278 6.41 10.96 -4.05
CA ASP A 278 5.50 10.12 -4.83
C ASP A 278 5.76 10.26 -6.33
N THR A 279 5.52 9.18 -7.07
CA THR A 279 5.62 9.13 -8.53
C THR A 279 4.45 8.35 -9.10
N MET A 280 4.06 8.65 -10.34
CA MET A 280 2.93 8.00 -10.98
C MET A 280 3.31 7.44 -12.35
N VAL A 281 2.85 6.22 -12.63
CA VAL A 281 2.86 5.61 -13.95
C VAL A 281 1.41 5.41 -14.38
N ASP A 282 0.97 6.15 -15.37
CA ASP A 282 -0.38 6.07 -15.95
C ASP A 282 -0.30 5.23 -17.24
N MET A 283 -0.61 3.94 -17.11
CA MET A 283 -0.54 2.99 -18.21
C MET A 283 -1.88 2.88 -18.92
N PHE A 284 -1.97 3.46 -20.12
CA PHE A 284 -3.13 3.33 -20.98
C PHE A 284 -3.24 1.94 -21.56
N CYS A 285 -4.33 1.27 -21.26
CA CYS A 285 -4.59 -0.10 -21.67
C CYS A 285 -6.09 -0.28 -21.98
N TYR A 286 -6.55 -1.50 -22.07
CA TYR A 286 -7.97 -1.82 -22.22
C TYR A 286 -8.37 -2.96 -21.29
N ARG A 287 -9.66 -3.15 -21.12
CA ARG A 287 -10.28 -4.26 -20.39
C ARG A 287 -10.95 -5.19 -21.40
N LYS A 288 -10.45 -6.42 -21.53
CA LYS A 288 -10.92 -7.34 -22.59
C LYS A 288 -12.34 -7.83 -22.36
N HIS A 289 -12.73 -8.13 -21.15
CA HIS A 289 -14.06 -8.59 -20.76
C HIS A 289 -14.86 -7.45 -20.09
N GLY A 290 -16.07 -7.74 -19.58
CA GLY A 290 -16.82 -6.82 -18.76
C GLY A 290 -16.15 -6.43 -17.46
N HIS A 291 -16.87 -5.80 -16.54
CA HIS A 291 -16.31 -5.47 -15.23
C HIS A 291 -15.81 -6.73 -14.51
N ASN A 292 -16.56 -7.82 -14.66
CA ASN A 292 -16.13 -9.18 -14.32
C ASN A 292 -16.49 -10.11 -15.50
N GLU A 293 -16.14 -11.37 -15.41
CA GLU A 293 -16.27 -12.35 -16.49
C GLU A 293 -17.71 -12.77 -16.78
N GLY A 294 -18.66 -12.40 -15.93
CA GLY A 294 -20.12 -12.61 -16.15
C GLY A 294 -20.83 -11.37 -16.70
N ASP A 295 -20.12 -10.28 -16.95
CA ASP A 295 -20.69 -9.01 -17.42
C ASP A 295 -20.51 -8.88 -18.93
N GLU A 296 -21.57 -8.42 -19.66
CA GLU A 296 -21.53 -8.19 -21.11
C GLU A 296 -21.31 -6.70 -21.41
N PRO A 297 -20.08 -6.30 -21.71
CA PRO A 297 -19.72 -4.90 -21.84
C PRO A 297 -20.26 -4.21 -23.11
N SER A 298 -20.66 -4.96 -24.12
CA SER A 298 -21.22 -4.41 -25.36
C SER A 298 -22.60 -3.78 -25.17
N PHE A 299 -23.27 -4.05 -24.03
CA PHE A 299 -24.54 -3.39 -23.71
C PHE A 299 -24.38 -1.88 -23.56
N THR A 300 -23.24 -1.43 -23.08
CA THR A 300 -22.99 0.00 -22.81
C THR A 300 -21.90 0.61 -23.69
N GLN A 301 -20.92 -0.16 -24.15
CA GLN A 301 -19.79 0.30 -24.98
C GLN A 301 -19.61 -0.58 -26.25
N PRO A 302 -20.59 -0.63 -27.16
CA PRO A 302 -20.56 -1.55 -28.30
C PRO A 302 -19.36 -1.29 -29.24
N LEU A 303 -19.06 -0.04 -29.59
CA LEU A 303 -17.97 0.29 -30.52
C LEU A 303 -16.59 0.01 -29.91
N MET A 304 -16.41 0.32 -28.63
CA MET A 304 -15.17 0.02 -27.91
C MET A 304 -14.88 -1.48 -27.94
N TYR A 305 -15.88 -2.30 -27.62
CA TYR A 305 -15.69 -3.75 -27.54
C TYR A 305 -15.66 -4.43 -28.89
N GLU A 306 -16.26 -3.86 -29.93
CA GLU A 306 -16.02 -4.27 -31.33
C GLU A 306 -14.53 -4.12 -31.69
N THR A 307 -13.92 -3.00 -31.31
CA THR A 307 -12.50 -2.74 -31.53
C THR A 307 -11.62 -3.70 -30.72
N ILE A 308 -11.94 -3.90 -29.43
CA ILE A 308 -11.20 -4.79 -28.54
C ILE A 308 -11.24 -6.24 -29.03
N LYS A 309 -12.36 -6.72 -29.53
CA LYS A 309 -12.49 -8.10 -30.08
C LYS A 309 -11.52 -8.37 -31.24
N LYS A 310 -11.20 -7.36 -32.05
CA LYS A 310 -10.28 -7.46 -33.20
C LYS A 310 -8.81 -7.32 -32.78
N LYS A 311 -8.54 -6.88 -31.57
CA LYS A 311 -7.19 -6.57 -31.10
C LYS A 311 -6.41 -7.83 -30.69
N LYS A 312 -5.16 -7.94 -31.18
CA LYS A 312 -4.22 -8.96 -30.71
C LYS A 312 -3.78 -8.67 -29.27
N SER A 313 -3.49 -9.70 -28.49
CA SER A 313 -2.95 -9.53 -27.13
C SER A 313 -1.58 -8.86 -27.16
N VAL A 314 -1.23 -8.18 -26.06
CA VAL A 314 0.08 -7.54 -25.89
C VAL A 314 1.22 -8.53 -26.05
N ALA A 315 1.08 -9.73 -25.48
CA ALA A 315 2.08 -10.81 -25.63
C ALA A 315 2.27 -11.19 -27.10
N SER A 316 1.19 -11.27 -27.89
CA SER A 316 1.28 -11.59 -29.32
C SER A 316 1.90 -10.45 -30.15
N ILE A 317 1.54 -9.19 -29.85
CA ILE A 317 2.12 -8.00 -30.50
C ILE A 317 3.63 -7.97 -30.24
N TYR A 318 4.02 -8.14 -28.97
CA TYR A 318 5.42 -8.09 -28.58
C TYR A 318 6.24 -9.30 -29.10
N ALA A 319 5.66 -10.50 -29.12
CA ALA A 319 6.29 -11.66 -29.72
C ALA A 319 6.65 -11.43 -31.19
N ASN A 320 5.71 -10.87 -31.99
CA ASN A 320 5.94 -10.53 -33.39
C ASN A 320 7.07 -9.50 -33.55
N LYS A 321 7.08 -8.44 -32.73
CA LYS A 321 8.17 -7.45 -32.69
C LYS A 321 9.54 -8.12 -32.45
N LEU A 322 9.62 -9.08 -31.53
CA LEU A 322 10.86 -9.75 -31.21
C LEU A 322 11.28 -10.78 -32.27
N LEU A 323 10.34 -11.37 -33.00
CA LEU A 323 10.62 -12.19 -34.19
C LEU A 323 11.25 -11.35 -35.30
N GLU A 324 10.65 -10.19 -35.60
CA GLU A 324 11.17 -9.23 -36.60
C GLU A 324 12.57 -8.71 -36.24
N GLN A 325 12.87 -8.58 -34.93
CA GLN A 325 14.17 -8.18 -34.41
C GLN A 325 15.16 -9.35 -34.24
N GLU A 326 14.80 -10.57 -34.63
CA GLU A 326 15.59 -11.77 -34.46
C GLU A 326 16.07 -12.07 -33.02
N VAL A 327 15.34 -11.49 -32.02
CA VAL A 327 15.65 -11.72 -30.60
C VAL A 327 15.17 -13.10 -30.14
N VAL A 328 14.09 -13.59 -30.75
CA VAL A 328 13.51 -14.93 -30.53
C VAL A 328 13.09 -15.54 -31.87
N ASN A 329 12.90 -16.87 -31.91
CA ASN A 329 12.28 -17.56 -33.03
C ASN A 329 10.95 -18.21 -32.62
N GLN A 330 10.16 -18.66 -33.62
CA GLN A 330 8.84 -19.22 -33.37
C GLN A 330 8.87 -20.44 -32.46
N LYS A 331 9.85 -21.33 -32.62
CA LYS A 331 9.98 -22.52 -31.77
C LYS A 331 10.18 -22.17 -30.28
N GLN A 332 10.94 -21.10 -30.00
CA GLN A 332 11.15 -20.65 -28.62
C GLN A 332 9.86 -20.10 -28.00
N ILE A 333 9.06 -19.39 -28.78
CA ILE A 333 7.78 -18.84 -28.33
C ILE A 333 6.80 -19.98 -28.04
N ASP A 334 6.68 -20.94 -28.93
CA ASP A 334 5.75 -22.06 -28.76
C ASP A 334 6.17 -22.94 -27.59
N TYR A 335 7.46 -23.25 -27.47
CA TYR A 335 8.02 -23.97 -26.31
C TYR A 335 7.69 -23.23 -24.98
N LEU A 336 7.86 -21.91 -24.91
CA LEU A 336 7.54 -21.13 -23.72
C LEU A 336 6.07 -21.26 -23.34
N LYS A 337 5.16 -21.17 -24.32
CA LYS A 337 3.71 -21.30 -24.10
C LYS A 337 3.36 -22.69 -23.56
N ASP A 338 3.90 -23.74 -24.20
CA ASP A 338 3.65 -25.14 -23.81
C ASP A 338 4.19 -25.45 -22.41
N GLN A 339 5.37 -24.94 -22.07
CA GLN A 339 5.94 -25.09 -20.73
C GLN A 339 5.08 -24.44 -19.66
N ILE A 340 4.62 -23.20 -19.88
CA ILE A 340 3.77 -22.49 -18.93
C ILE A 340 2.44 -23.22 -18.75
N TRP A 341 1.79 -23.64 -19.83
CA TRP A 341 0.52 -24.36 -19.75
C TRP A 341 0.66 -25.70 -19.01
N SER A 342 1.69 -26.48 -19.36
CA SER A 342 1.98 -27.77 -18.72
C SER A 342 2.25 -27.62 -17.22
N ASP A 343 2.97 -26.56 -16.83
CA ASP A 343 3.26 -26.27 -15.42
C ASP A 343 1.96 -25.89 -14.65
N LEU A 344 1.09 -25.10 -15.26
CA LEU A 344 -0.22 -24.74 -14.68
C LEU A 344 -1.12 -25.98 -14.52
N GLU A 345 -1.18 -26.88 -15.52
CA GLU A 345 -1.93 -28.15 -15.42
C GLU A 345 -1.41 -29.02 -14.26
N LYS A 346 -0.08 -29.21 -14.16
CA LYS A 346 0.51 -29.98 -13.06
C LYS A 346 0.16 -29.39 -11.68
N LYS A 347 0.16 -28.07 -11.57
CA LYS A 347 -0.20 -27.38 -10.32
C LYS A 347 -1.68 -27.46 -10.03
N PHE A 348 -2.54 -27.44 -11.05
CA PHE A 348 -3.98 -27.63 -10.92
C PHE A 348 -4.32 -29.04 -10.41
N GLU A 349 -3.71 -30.10 -10.97
CA GLU A 349 -3.91 -31.45 -10.48
C GLU A 349 -3.51 -31.58 -9.00
N LYS A 350 -2.39 -31.00 -8.60
CA LYS A 350 -1.98 -30.97 -7.18
C LYS A 350 -2.95 -30.19 -6.28
N ALA A 351 -3.64 -29.20 -6.81
CA ALA A 351 -4.57 -28.38 -6.05
C ALA A 351 -5.86 -29.12 -5.65
N LYS A 352 -6.25 -30.16 -6.40
CA LYS A 352 -7.42 -31.00 -6.07
C LYS A 352 -7.33 -31.63 -4.67
N ASN A 353 -6.12 -31.94 -4.23
CA ASN A 353 -5.84 -32.53 -2.92
C ASN A 353 -5.23 -31.54 -1.93
N TYR A 354 -5.22 -30.23 -2.25
CA TYR A 354 -4.59 -29.23 -1.42
C TYR A 354 -5.48 -28.90 -0.20
N LYS A 355 -4.93 -29.10 1.00
CA LYS A 355 -5.57 -28.65 2.23
C LYS A 355 -5.05 -27.27 2.59
N LEU A 356 -5.95 -26.30 2.69
CA LEU A 356 -5.61 -24.92 3.09
C LEU A 356 -4.96 -24.93 4.47
N LYS A 357 -3.73 -24.45 4.54
CA LYS A 357 -3.00 -24.28 5.80
C LYS A 357 -3.41 -22.93 6.42
N THR A 358 -4.34 -22.95 7.36
CA THR A 358 -4.92 -21.76 8.01
C THR A 358 -3.95 -20.93 8.85
N LYS A 359 -2.70 -21.35 9.05
CA LYS A 359 -1.78 -20.75 10.02
C LYS A 359 -0.68 -19.84 9.44
N LEU A 360 -0.63 -19.61 8.13
CA LEU A 360 0.53 -18.94 7.50
C LEU A 360 0.63 -17.43 7.70
N TRP A 361 -0.44 -16.74 8.11
CA TRP A 361 -0.45 -15.28 8.20
C TRP A 361 -0.37 -14.73 9.63
N MET A 362 -0.54 -15.57 10.66
CA MET A 362 -0.39 -15.23 12.09
C MET A 362 0.99 -15.61 12.65
N GLY A 363 2.02 -15.59 11.82
CA GLY A 363 3.40 -15.88 12.24
C GLY A 363 4.18 -14.65 12.73
N GLY A 364 5.46 -14.84 13.09
CA GLY A 364 6.35 -13.76 13.51
C GLY A 364 5.90 -13.10 14.81
N GLN A 365 5.76 -11.79 14.83
CA GLN A 365 5.38 -11.02 16.02
C GLN A 365 3.96 -11.31 16.53
N TRP A 366 3.09 -11.92 15.69
CA TRP A 366 1.72 -12.32 16.04
C TRP A 366 1.65 -13.74 16.62
N SER A 367 2.78 -14.48 16.60
CA SER A 367 2.84 -15.82 17.17
C SER A 367 2.61 -15.76 18.69
N GLY A 368 1.70 -16.57 19.18
CA GLY A 368 1.33 -16.57 20.60
C GLY A 368 0.11 -15.71 20.95
N LEU A 369 -0.39 -14.89 20.03
CA LEU A 369 -1.66 -14.21 20.22
C LEU A 369 -2.82 -15.19 19.95
N SER A 370 -3.80 -15.19 20.84
CA SER A 370 -5.03 -15.95 20.72
C SER A 370 -6.25 -15.02 20.75
N ARG A 371 -7.36 -15.47 20.19
CA ARG A 371 -8.62 -14.75 20.33
C ARG A 371 -9.03 -14.68 21.80
N ALA A 372 -9.59 -13.55 22.22
CA ALA A 372 -10.26 -13.47 23.51
C ALA A 372 -11.38 -14.54 23.56
N PRO A 373 -11.60 -15.20 24.70
CA PRO A 373 -12.75 -16.06 24.90
C PRO A 373 -14.06 -15.32 24.51
N LYS A 374 -15.07 -16.07 24.09
CA LYS A 374 -16.36 -15.53 23.62
C LYS A 374 -17.18 -14.77 24.67
N ASP A 375 -16.66 -14.52 25.87
CA ASP A 375 -17.33 -13.72 26.89
C ASP A 375 -17.28 -12.21 26.53
N PRO A 376 -18.40 -11.60 26.12
CA PRO A 376 -18.47 -10.20 25.75
C PRO A 376 -18.21 -9.25 26.91
N LEU A 377 -18.29 -9.75 28.16
CA LEU A 377 -18.05 -8.98 29.38
C LEU A 377 -16.59 -9.08 29.87
N ARG A 378 -15.77 -9.91 29.22
CA ARG A 378 -14.37 -10.04 29.61
C ARG A 378 -13.60 -8.76 29.33
N ARG A 379 -13.22 -8.09 30.39
CA ARG A 379 -12.29 -6.96 30.34
C ARG A 379 -10.92 -7.41 30.80
N GLY A 380 -9.87 -6.96 30.13
CA GLY A 380 -8.50 -7.16 30.59
C GLY A 380 -8.28 -6.47 31.95
N LYS A 381 -7.30 -6.92 32.71
CA LYS A 381 -6.84 -6.23 33.90
C LYS A 381 -6.02 -5.00 33.46
N THR A 382 -6.62 -3.81 33.54
CA THR A 382 -6.02 -2.54 33.07
C THR A 382 -5.68 -1.58 34.23
N SER A 383 -5.81 -2.05 35.47
CA SER A 383 -5.49 -1.24 36.64
C SER A 383 -3.98 -1.08 36.85
N GLU A 384 -3.58 0.13 37.20
CA GLU A 384 -2.22 0.49 37.58
C GLU A 384 -2.13 0.80 39.08
N SER A 385 -0.94 0.66 39.65
CA SER A 385 -0.74 0.99 41.06
C SER A 385 -0.80 2.50 41.30
N GLU A 386 -1.34 2.91 42.46
CA GLU A 386 -1.39 4.33 42.86
C GLU A 386 0.01 4.98 42.84
N LYS A 387 1.01 4.23 43.30
CA LYS A 387 2.42 4.67 43.31
C LYS A 387 2.92 4.98 41.88
N SER A 388 2.62 4.10 40.91
CA SER A 388 3.03 4.27 39.51
C SER A 388 2.32 5.46 38.87
N LEU A 389 1.01 5.62 39.14
CA LEU A 389 0.22 6.75 38.64
C LEU A 389 0.71 8.09 39.24
N LYS A 390 1.02 8.15 40.54
CA LYS A 390 1.57 9.34 41.18
C LYS A 390 2.94 9.70 40.62
N ASP A 391 3.87 8.74 40.49
CA ASP A 391 5.18 8.97 39.87
C ASP A 391 5.03 9.52 38.43
N THR A 392 4.20 8.90 37.63
CA THR A 392 3.94 9.34 36.26
C THR A 392 3.33 10.75 36.22
N GLY A 393 2.29 10.99 37.05
CA GLY A 393 1.59 12.27 37.10
C GLY A 393 2.49 13.44 37.54
N ILE A 394 3.35 13.23 38.53
CA ILE A 394 4.35 14.23 38.96
C ILE A 394 5.29 14.59 37.82
N LYS A 395 5.77 13.58 37.07
CA LYS A 395 6.73 13.81 35.98
C LYS A 395 6.11 14.54 34.79
N ILE A 396 4.89 14.18 34.37
CA ILE A 396 4.22 14.86 33.26
C ILE A 396 3.71 16.26 33.62
N THR A 397 3.62 16.58 34.90
CA THR A 397 3.28 17.96 35.35
C THR A 397 4.52 18.81 35.63
N ASN A 398 5.70 18.23 35.59
CA ASN A 398 6.94 18.96 35.76
C ASN A 398 7.33 19.67 34.44
N ILE A 399 7.38 20.99 34.46
CA ILE A 399 7.78 21.85 33.34
C ILE A 399 9.19 22.35 33.62
N PRO A 400 10.11 22.37 32.63
CA PRO A 400 11.45 22.93 32.83
C PRO A 400 11.41 24.39 33.28
N ASP A 401 12.29 24.78 34.20
CA ASP A 401 12.29 26.13 34.81
C ASP A 401 12.52 27.25 33.78
N ASN A 402 13.25 26.97 32.71
CA ASN A 402 13.53 27.90 31.61
C ASN A 402 12.41 27.96 30.55
N PHE A 403 11.32 27.21 30.73
CA PHE A 403 10.23 27.15 29.73
C PHE A 403 9.12 28.15 30.09
N ASN A 404 8.82 29.06 29.16
CA ASN A 404 7.82 30.12 29.38
C ASN A 404 6.41 29.63 29.05
N LEU A 405 5.81 28.92 29.99
CA LEU A 405 4.44 28.40 29.81
C LEU A 405 3.41 29.50 29.88
N HIS A 406 2.38 29.46 29.01
CA HIS A 406 1.27 30.41 29.03
C HIS A 406 0.55 30.42 30.38
N PRO A 407 0.23 31.60 30.99
CA PRO A 407 -0.34 31.69 32.34
C PRO A 407 -1.61 30.89 32.59
N LYS A 408 -2.47 30.77 31.58
CA LYS A 408 -3.70 29.92 31.67
C LYS A 408 -3.33 28.43 31.75
N LEU A 409 -2.31 27.99 30.99
CA LEU A 409 -1.82 26.61 31.03
C LEU A 409 -1.07 26.31 32.32
N GLN A 410 -0.42 27.28 32.92
CA GLN A 410 0.15 27.15 34.26
C GLN A 410 -0.90 26.84 35.30
N LYS A 411 -2.07 27.55 35.27
CA LYS A 411 -3.21 27.26 36.15
C LYS A 411 -3.76 25.84 35.91
N PHE A 412 -3.89 25.44 34.66
CA PHE A 412 -4.31 24.11 34.29
C PHE A 412 -3.33 23.03 34.82
N ASN A 413 -2.03 23.24 34.66
CA ASN A 413 -1.00 22.32 35.16
C ASN A 413 -1.01 22.22 36.68
N ASN A 414 -1.19 23.35 37.39
CA ASN A 414 -1.31 23.38 38.85
C ASN A 414 -2.53 22.59 39.34
N ALA A 415 -3.66 22.60 38.61
CA ALA A 415 -4.80 21.76 38.92
C ALA A 415 -4.49 20.27 38.81
N ARG A 416 -3.73 19.86 37.79
CA ARG A 416 -3.24 18.49 37.63
C ARG A 416 -2.28 18.10 38.77
N ILE A 417 -1.36 18.98 39.16
CA ILE A 417 -0.46 18.73 40.31
C ILE A 417 -1.29 18.51 41.59
N LYS A 418 -2.32 19.31 41.83
CA LYS A 418 -3.22 19.12 42.98
C LYS A 418 -3.94 17.77 42.88
N ALA A 419 -4.52 17.47 41.73
CA ALA A 419 -5.26 16.23 41.48
C ALA A 419 -4.40 14.98 41.76
N ILE A 420 -3.16 14.94 41.27
CA ILE A 420 -2.28 13.77 41.46
C ILE A 420 -1.80 13.65 42.91
N LYS A 421 -1.59 14.76 43.62
CA LYS A 421 -1.22 14.73 45.05
C LYS A 421 -2.35 14.21 45.93
N THR A 422 -3.59 14.64 45.66
CA THR A 422 -4.76 14.29 46.46
C THR A 422 -5.45 13.00 46.04
N GLY A 423 -5.21 12.53 44.80
CA GLY A 423 -5.93 11.42 44.18
C GLY A 423 -7.39 11.77 43.81
N LYS A 424 -7.75 13.03 43.81
CA LYS A 424 -9.12 13.51 43.57
C LYS A 424 -9.15 14.57 42.46
N GLY A 425 -10.20 14.58 41.62
CA GLY A 425 -10.39 15.59 40.58
C GLY A 425 -9.52 15.33 39.35
N ILE A 426 -9.14 14.08 39.09
CA ILE A 426 -8.48 13.65 37.83
C ILE A 426 -9.55 13.72 36.74
N ASP A 427 -9.35 14.64 35.79
CA ASP A 427 -10.22 14.77 34.62
C ASP A 427 -9.89 13.72 33.55
N TRP A 428 -10.76 13.63 32.56
CA TRP A 428 -10.61 12.65 31.48
C TRP A 428 -9.26 12.77 30.74
N SER A 429 -8.85 13.99 30.41
CA SER A 429 -7.62 14.22 29.65
C SER A 429 -6.36 13.91 30.46
N PHE A 430 -6.41 14.12 31.79
CA PHE A 430 -5.31 13.74 32.66
C PHE A 430 -5.25 12.24 32.86
N ALA A 431 -6.40 11.57 32.94
CA ALA A 431 -6.46 10.09 32.98
C ALA A 431 -5.89 9.48 31.68
N GLU A 432 -6.21 10.05 30.51
CA GLU A 432 -5.61 9.68 29.21
C GLU A 432 -4.09 9.82 29.27
N ALA A 433 -3.58 10.95 29.75
CA ALA A 433 -2.13 11.17 29.85
C ALA A 433 -1.45 10.19 30.81
N LEU A 434 -2.08 9.85 31.94
CA LEU A 434 -1.57 8.84 32.89
C LEU A 434 -1.53 7.45 32.27
N ALA A 435 -2.57 7.05 31.54
CA ALA A 435 -2.64 5.77 30.84
C ALA A 435 -1.56 5.67 29.74
N ILE A 436 -1.40 6.70 28.91
CA ILE A 436 -0.34 6.77 27.92
C ILE A 436 1.04 6.69 28.58
N GLY A 437 1.26 7.46 29.66
CA GLY A 437 2.51 7.47 30.40
C GLY A 437 2.87 6.10 30.98
N SER A 438 1.89 5.33 31.46
CA SER A 438 2.09 3.95 31.94
C SER A 438 2.56 3.05 30.79
N LEU A 439 1.90 3.07 29.63
CA LEU A 439 2.29 2.28 28.46
C LEU A 439 3.71 2.62 27.98
N LEU A 440 4.08 3.90 27.95
CA LEU A 440 5.43 4.32 27.56
C LEU A 440 6.50 3.77 28.49
N LYS A 441 6.25 3.72 29.81
CA LYS A 441 7.15 3.15 30.82
C LYS A 441 7.25 1.63 30.71
N GLU A 442 6.17 0.94 30.33
CA GLU A 442 6.12 -0.49 30.06
C GLU A 442 6.84 -0.88 28.74
N GLY A 443 7.26 0.10 27.96
CA GLY A 443 8.00 -0.15 26.73
C GLY A 443 7.13 -0.17 25.46
N TYR A 444 5.88 0.26 25.53
CA TYR A 444 5.00 0.42 24.38
C TYR A 444 5.14 1.81 23.80
N GLN A 445 5.32 1.90 22.49
CA GLN A 445 5.23 3.16 21.77
C GLN A 445 3.76 3.53 21.55
N VAL A 446 3.42 4.79 21.79
CA VAL A 446 2.07 5.31 21.55
C VAL A 446 2.12 6.38 20.48
N ARG A 447 1.22 6.29 19.51
CA ARG A 447 1.00 7.31 18.49
C ARG A 447 -0.42 7.87 18.61
N LEU A 448 -0.54 9.18 18.72
CA LEU A 448 -1.80 9.91 18.65
C LEU A 448 -1.69 10.91 17.49
N ALA A 449 -2.49 10.73 16.46
CA ALA A 449 -2.51 11.58 15.28
C ALA A 449 -3.95 11.89 14.88
N GLY A 450 -4.19 13.10 14.46
CA GLY A 450 -5.50 13.60 14.04
C GLY A 450 -5.52 15.12 14.09
N GLN A 451 -6.60 15.73 13.67
CA GLN A 451 -6.78 17.17 13.77
C GLN A 451 -6.74 17.60 15.25
N ASP A 452 -5.97 18.64 15.56
CA ASP A 452 -5.81 19.21 16.90
C ASP A 452 -5.40 18.20 17.98
N SER A 453 -4.68 17.13 17.64
CA SER A 453 -4.30 16.07 18.58
C SER A 453 -3.45 16.60 19.74
N GLY A 454 -2.56 17.55 19.48
CA GLY A 454 -1.65 18.11 20.50
C GLY A 454 -2.37 18.88 21.59
N ARG A 455 -3.32 19.71 21.24
CA ARG A 455 -4.11 20.53 22.16
C ARG A 455 -5.41 19.85 22.60
N GLY A 456 -6.03 19.15 21.68
CA GLY A 456 -7.42 18.72 21.72
C GLY A 456 -8.36 19.82 21.19
N THR A 457 -9.36 19.42 20.37
CA THR A 457 -10.32 20.35 19.75
C THR A 457 -11.02 21.22 20.79
N PHE A 458 -11.33 20.66 21.95
CA PHE A 458 -11.98 21.35 23.08
C PHE A 458 -10.99 21.97 24.08
N SER A 459 -9.70 22.12 23.71
CA SER A 459 -8.65 22.65 24.59
C SER A 459 -8.51 21.88 25.91
N GLN A 460 -8.66 20.57 25.83
CA GLN A 460 -8.68 19.68 27.01
C GLN A 460 -7.39 18.90 27.22
N ARG A 461 -6.66 18.53 26.14
CA ARG A 461 -5.55 17.59 26.22
C ARG A 461 -4.23 18.25 26.61
N HIS A 462 -3.81 19.24 25.86
CA HIS A 462 -2.53 19.93 26.04
C HIS A 462 -1.34 18.96 26.24
N SER A 463 -1.20 18.01 25.34
CA SER A 463 -0.05 17.08 25.31
C SER A 463 1.23 17.73 24.77
N VAL A 464 1.09 18.87 24.12
CA VAL A 464 2.20 19.69 23.61
C VAL A 464 2.06 21.08 24.19
N PHE A 465 3.09 21.56 24.86
CA PHE A 465 3.22 22.94 25.28
C PHE A 465 4.13 23.70 24.31
N TYR A 466 3.87 25.00 24.19
CA TYR A 466 4.68 25.92 23.38
C TYR A 466 5.23 27.02 24.29
N ASP A 467 6.54 27.23 24.20
CA ASP A 467 7.19 28.32 24.88
C ASP A 467 6.70 29.66 24.29
N GLN A 468 6.28 30.57 25.16
CA GLN A 468 5.63 31.81 24.72
C GLN A 468 6.65 32.87 24.17
N LYS A 469 7.96 32.58 24.24
CA LYS A 469 8.99 33.46 23.69
C LYS A 469 9.71 32.88 22.50
N THR A 470 9.91 31.55 22.48
CA THR A 470 10.72 30.86 21.46
C THR A 470 9.89 30.00 20.53
N GLU A 471 8.60 29.73 20.86
CA GLU A 471 7.73 28.75 20.17
C GLU A 471 8.27 27.31 20.21
N GLU A 472 9.27 27.02 21.00
CA GLU A 472 9.77 25.66 21.19
C GLU A 472 8.69 24.77 21.78
N ARG A 473 8.66 23.53 21.29
CA ARG A 473 7.67 22.52 21.68
C ARG A 473 8.20 21.69 22.83
N TYR A 474 7.41 21.53 23.88
CA TYR A 474 7.68 20.60 24.97
C TYR A 474 6.56 19.53 25.08
N ILE A 475 6.92 18.28 25.10
CA ILE A 475 6.00 17.14 25.21
C ILE A 475 6.28 16.44 26.54
N PRO A 476 5.50 16.72 27.60
CA PRO A 476 5.74 16.15 28.94
C PRO A 476 5.82 14.61 28.94
N LEU A 477 4.96 13.96 28.16
CA LEU A 477 4.92 12.50 28.06
C LEU A 477 6.21 11.88 27.51
N ASN A 478 7.08 12.64 26.84
CA ASN A 478 8.39 12.16 26.39
C ASN A 478 9.49 12.36 27.44
N ASN A 479 9.14 12.90 28.62
CA ASN A 479 10.08 13.25 29.67
C ASN A 479 9.81 12.56 31.02
N ILE A 480 9.17 11.39 31.01
CA ILE A 480 8.83 10.63 32.21
C ILE A 480 10.03 9.79 32.70
N SER A 481 10.75 9.16 31.76
CA SER A 481 11.87 8.26 32.08
C SER A 481 12.85 8.17 30.90
N LYS A 482 14.15 8.04 31.21
CA LYS A 482 15.19 7.81 30.17
C LYS A 482 15.03 6.48 29.42
N LYS A 483 14.29 5.53 29.97
CA LYS A 483 14.10 4.18 29.38
C LYS A 483 12.75 4.00 28.71
N GLN A 484 11.87 5.00 28.75
CA GLN A 484 10.56 4.92 28.14
C GLN A 484 10.62 4.84 26.60
N LYS A 485 9.51 4.43 26.01
CA LYS A 485 9.29 4.59 24.57
C LYS A 485 8.77 5.98 24.23
N GLU A 486 8.80 6.31 22.96
CA GLU A 486 8.37 7.61 22.44
C GLU A 486 6.85 7.71 22.37
N PHE A 487 6.32 8.87 22.78
CA PHE A 487 4.98 9.32 22.45
C PHE A 487 5.03 10.18 21.20
N GLU A 488 4.52 9.66 20.10
CA GLU A 488 4.40 10.40 18.85
C GLU A 488 3.05 11.11 18.81
N ILE A 489 3.05 12.43 19.01
CA ILE A 489 1.87 13.28 18.94
C ILE A 489 1.94 14.16 17.69
N VAL A 490 0.95 14.04 16.79
CA VAL A 490 0.96 14.67 15.47
C VAL A 490 -0.38 15.34 15.21
N ASP A 491 -0.34 16.65 15.03
CA ASP A 491 -1.49 17.37 14.46
C ASP A 491 -1.54 17.05 12.96
N SER A 492 -2.69 16.59 12.51
CA SER A 492 -2.94 16.18 11.13
C SER A 492 -3.72 17.27 10.40
N PHE A 493 -3.66 17.25 9.09
CA PHE A 493 -4.61 17.99 8.26
C PHE A 493 -6.04 17.46 8.48
N LEU A 494 -7.03 18.25 8.05
CA LEU A 494 -8.45 17.82 8.11
C LEU A 494 -8.65 16.63 7.14
N SER A 495 -8.79 15.43 7.70
CA SER A 495 -8.96 14.19 6.97
C SER A 495 -10.02 13.33 7.65
N GLU A 496 -10.93 12.78 6.86
CA GLU A 496 -11.98 11.90 7.38
C GLU A 496 -11.54 10.44 7.45
N LEU A 497 -10.84 9.94 6.44
CA LEU A 497 -10.49 8.53 6.33
C LEU A 497 -8.99 8.26 6.29
N GLY A 498 -8.22 9.07 5.56
CA GLY A 498 -6.82 8.80 5.30
C GLY A 498 -5.96 8.74 6.55
N ALA A 499 -6.04 9.74 7.43
CA ALA A 499 -5.25 9.80 8.66
C ALA A 499 -5.62 8.68 9.65
N VAL A 500 -6.90 8.33 9.74
CA VAL A 500 -7.38 7.23 10.59
C VAL A 500 -6.85 5.89 10.08
N SER A 501 -7.01 5.61 8.78
CA SER A 501 -6.57 4.36 8.17
C SER A 501 -5.04 4.19 8.20
N TYR A 502 -4.29 5.29 8.07
CA TYR A 502 -2.84 5.30 8.20
C TYR A 502 -2.38 4.92 9.62
N THR A 503 -3.04 5.48 10.63
CA THR A 503 -2.65 5.30 12.05
C THR A 503 -3.06 3.93 12.58
N HIS A 504 -4.23 3.44 12.19
CA HIS A 504 -4.79 2.17 12.64
C HIS A 504 -4.46 1.05 11.66
N LEU A 505 -3.20 0.66 11.60
CA LEU A 505 -2.68 -0.47 10.80
C LEU A 505 -3.38 -1.79 11.03
N THR A 506 -3.96 -1.92 12.16
CA THR A 506 -4.71 -3.05 12.62
C THR A 506 -6.21 -2.81 12.50
N LEU A 507 -6.66 -2.02 11.51
CA LEU A 507 -8.01 -2.37 11.08
C LEU A 507 -7.97 -3.87 10.94
N PRO A 508 -8.71 -4.62 11.78
CA PRO A 508 -8.86 -6.02 11.53
C PRO A 508 -9.53 -6.07 10.17
N THR A 509 -8.72 -6.00 9.13
CA THR A 509 -9.10 -6.66 7.93
C THR A 509 -9.45 -8.03 8.46
N LYS A 510 -10.74 -8.34 8.54
CA LYS A 510 -11.13 -9.72 8.66
C LYS A 510 -10.32 -10.42 7.60
N ALA A 511 -9.19 -10.89 8.03
CA ALA A 511 -8.38 -11.74 7.23
C ALA A 511 -9.04 -13.08 7.24
#